data_3753681bd0a5206eca59cadc39f32c68
#
_entry.id   3753681bd0a5206eca59cadc39f32c68
#
_cell.length_a   1.000
_cell.length_b   1.000
_cell.length_c   1.000
_cell.angle_alpha   90.00
_cell.angle_beta   90.00
_cell.angle_gamma   90.00
#
_symmetry.space_group_name_H-M   'P 1'
#
loop_
_entity.id
_entity.type
_entity.pdbx_description
1 polymer ?
#
loop_
_entity_poly.entity_id
_entity_poly.type
_entity_poly.pdbx_seq_one_letter_code
_entity_poly.pdbx_strand_id
1 'polypeptide(L)'
;AAEAPNGDTNISWYYNFIPAAKVAGPEELLAGTGAAGKVWVMDASVQGHLGCGPDAENPASWWSAAPDEKKDFGLYDDAITFFPDGKYVYDSGEDGKMYINWGVTVIGPNPGAEPDIDIEQADVESTYVFDGETITLAANTPMVYVPSDLVWGTPVFHVTSLTETTLVVVAENPGCYWQMIFKARDIKAPAG
;
A
#
# COMPACT_ATOMS: atom_id res chain seq x y z
N ALA A 1 52.17 14.24 20.55
CA ALA A 1 52.36 12.91 20.01
C ALA A 1 52.67 11.99 21.16
N ALA A 2 51.87 10.98 21.44
CA ALA A 2 52.16 9.94 22.42
C ALA A 2 53.01 8.88 21.69
N GLU A 3 54.21 8.65 22.15
CA GLU A 3 55.07 7.57 21.66
C GLU A 3 54.51 6.22 22.11
N ALA A 4 54.53 5.25 21.21
CA ALA A 4 54.20 3.88 21.54
C ALA A 4 55.27 3.29 22.46
N PRO A 5 54.95 2.41 23.41
CA PRO A 5 55.86 1.90 24.44
C PRO A 5 57.07 1.10 23.91
N ASN A 6 57.09 0.78 22.61
CA ASN A 6 58.15 -0.01 21.96
C ASN A 6 58.92 0.77 20.88
N GLY A 7 58.72 2.08 20.77
CA GLY A 7 59.41 2.92 19.76
C GLY A 7 58.92 2.69 18.31
N ASP A 8 57.84 1.97 18.11
CA ASP A 8 57.29 1.73 16.77
C ASP A 8 56.40 2.91 16.38
N THR A 9 56.80 3.66 15.33
CA THR A 9 56.10 4.85 14.85
C THR A 9 55.00 4.52 13.84
N ASN A 10 54.72 3.26 13.58
CA ASN A 10 53.62 2.83 12.70
C ASN A 10 52.30 2.77 13.49
N ILE A 11 51.68 3.92 13.70
CA ILE A 11 50.31 3.98 14.18
C ILE A 11 49.38 3.71 12.98
N SER A 12 48.95 2.46 12.82
CA SER A 12 47.86 2.10 11.87
C SER A 12 46.53 2.59 12.44
N TRP A 13 46.03 3.70 11.92
CA TRP A 13 44.67 4.13 12.20
C TRP A 13 43.70 3.18 11.45
N TYR A 14 43.15 2.21 12.15
CA TYR A 14 42.03 1.45 11.66
C TYR A 14 40.77 2.34 11.71
N TYR A 15 40.47 3.00 10.61
CA TYR A 15 39.15 3.56 10.44
C TYR A 15 38.19 2.38 10.31
N ASN A 16 37.44 2.08 11.37
CA ASN A 16 36.26 1.27 11.23
C ASN A 16 35.28 2.08 10.36
N PHE A 17 35.33 1.84 9.07
CA PHE A 17 34.35 2.36 8.15
C PHE A 17 33.03 1.63 8.48
N ILE A 18 32.20 2.25 9.30
CA ILE A 18 30.81 1.84 9.46
C ILE A 18 30.11 2.35 8.20
N PRO A 19 29.73 1.50 7.23
CA PRO A 19 29.01 1.98 6.07
C PRO A 19 27.75 2.70 6.57
N ALA A 20 27.48 3.86 6.03
CA ALA A 20 26.20 4.51 6.28
C ALA A 20 25.08 3.52 5.95
N ALA A 21 24.10 3.41 6.84
CA ALA A 21 22.93 2.55 6.56
C ALA A 21 22.36 2.95 5.20
N LYS A 22 22.19 1.98 4.30
CA LYS A 22 21.57 2.21 3.00
C LYS A 22 20.14 2.72 3.25
N VAL A 23 19.84 3.91 2.78
CA VAL A 23 18.45 4.40 2.78
C VAL A 23 17.70 3.63 1.70
N ALA A 24 16.59 3.00 2.05
CA ALA A 24 15.74 2.29 1.10
C ALA A 24 15.18 3.26 0.05
N GLY A 25 15.25 2.88 -1.21
CA GLY A 25 14.60 3.63 -2.30
C GLY A 25 13.07 3.41 -2.31
N PRO A 26 12.32 4.21 -3.09
CA PRO A 26 10.86 4.10 -3.15
C PRO A 26 10.38 2.68 -3.52
N GLU A 27 11.05 2.03 -4.46
CA GLU A 27 10.71 0.66 -4.88
C GLU A 27 10.94 -0.36 -3.73
N GLU A 28 12.03 -0.21 -2.96
CA GLU A 28 12.30 -1.06 -1.80
C GLU A 28 11.30 -0.81 -0.67
N LEU A 29 10.87 0.44 -0.50
CA LEU A 29 9.83 0.79 0.48
C LEU A 29 8.49 0.17 0.11
N LEU A 30 8.13 0.17 -1.18
CA LEU A 30 6.86 -0.38 -1.66
C LEU A 30 6.84 -1.91 -1.68
N ALA A 31 7.86 -2.54 -2.27
CA ALA A 31 7.86 -3.96 -2.61
C ALA A 31 8.80 -4.81 -1.74
N GLY A 32 9.60 -4.18 -0.87
CA GLY A 32 10.67 -4.87 -0.16
C GLY A 32 11.83 -5.25 -1.08
N THR A 33 12.78 -6.01 -0.53
CA THR A 33 13.97 -6.49 -1.26
C THR A 33 13.96 -7.99 -1.51
N GLY A 34 13.04 -8.71 -0.89
CA GLY A 34 12.96 -10.18 -0.93
C GLY A 34 11.95 -10.71 -1.95
N ALA A 35 12.16 -11.96 -2.39
CA ALA A 35 11.24 -12.64 -3.32
C ALA A 35 9.83 -12.87 -2.76
N ALA A 36 9.62 -12.69 -1.46
CA ALA A 36 8.30 -12.78 -0.82
C ALA A 36 7.44 -11.54 -1.07
N GLY A 37 8.04 -10.45 -1.59
CA GLY A 37 7.36 -9.18 -1.73
C GLY A 37 7.07 -8.50 -0.39
N LYS A 38 6.31 -7.43 -0.42
CA LYS A 38 5.86 -6.71 0.78
C LYS A 38 4.34 -6.62 0.80
N VAL A 39 3.78 -7.05 1.91
CA VAL A 39 2.33 -7.13 2.11
C VAL A 39 1.84 -5.85 2.79
N TRP A 40 0.78 -5.29 2.24
CA TRP A 40 0.07 -4.13 2.76
C TRP A 40 -1.38 -4.49 3.05
N VAL A 41 -1.89 -4.01 4.18
CA VAL A 41 -3.30 -4.14 4.59
C VAL A 41 -3.83 -2.77 4.95
N MET A 42 -5.12 -2.55 4.80
CA MET A 42 -5.71 -1.27 5.20
C MET A 42 -5.48 -1.03 6.69
N ASP A 43 -5.05 0.18 7.05
CA ASP A 43 -4.84 0.53 8.46
C ASP A 43 -6.15 0.98 9.10
N ALA A 44 -6.99 0.03 9.46
CA ALA A 44 -8.29 0.27 10.10
C ALA A 44 -8.21 1.12 11.38
N SER A 45 -7.03 1.20 12.02
CA SER A 45 -6.85 1.88 13.31
C SER A 45 -6.74 3.40 13.21
N VAL A 46 -6.56 3.93 12.00
CA VAL A 46 -6.35 5.37 11.80
C VAL A 46 -7.57 6.05 11.18
N GLN A 47 -7.85 7.29 11.60
CA GLN A 47 -8.86 8.12 10.98
C GLN A 47 -8.50 8.39 9.51
N GLY A 48 -9.45 8.24 8.60
CA GLY A 48 -9.26 8.51 7.19
C GLY A 48 -8.50 7.42 6.43
N HIS A 49 -8.39 6.20 7.00
CA HIS A 49 -7.84 5.05 6.30
C HIS A 49 -8.57 4.75 4.98
N LEU A 50 -9.85 5.14 4.90
CA LEU A 50 -10.64 5.30 3.69
C LEU A 50 -11.34 6.65 3.75
N GLY A 51 -11.32 7.43 2.65
CA GLY A 51 -11.96 8.71 2.62
C GLY A 51 -12.13 9.26 1.21
N CYS A 52 -13.03 10.24 1.05
CA CYS A 52 -13.18 10.94 -0.21
C CYS A 52 -13.22 12.46 -0.03
N GLY A 53 -12.78 13.17 -1.08
CA GLY A 53 -12.69 14.62 -1.07
C GLY A 53 -12.68 15.24 -2.47
N PRO A 54 -12.63 16.59 -2.56
CA PRO A 54 -12.80 17.31 -3.81
C PRO A 54 -11.57 17.29 -4.72
N ASP A 55 -10.38 17.12 -4.16
CA ASP A 55 -9.10 17.24 -4.85
C ASP A 55 -8.01 16.39 -4.19
N ALA A 56 -6.84 16.32 -4.81
CA ALA A 56 -5.70 15.53 -4.34
C ALA A 56 -5.07 16.07 -3.04
N GLU A 57 -5.19 17.36 -2.75
CA GLU A 57 -4.70 17.97 -1.50
C GLU A 57 -5.64 17.69 -0.33
N ASN A 58 -6.92 17.43 -0.60
CA ASN A 58 -7.97 17.23 0.39
C ASN A 58 -8.77 15.93 0.13
N PRO A 59 -8.11 14.78 -0.08
CA PRO A 59 -8.75 13.57 -0.62
C PRO A 59 -9.67 12.85 0.37
N ALA A 60 -9.78 13.32 1.61
CA ALA A 60 -10.63 12.76 2.67
C ALA A 60 -11.43 13.83 3.43
N SER A 61 -11.62 15.02 2.82
CA SER A 61 -12.26 16.16 3.51
C SER A 61 -13.78 16.16 3.44
N TRP A 62 -14.41 15.46 2.50
CA TRP A 62 -15.86 15.32 2.46
C TRP A 62 -16.33 14.22 3.39
N TRP A 63 -15.63 13.11 3.39
CA TRP A 63 -15.87 11.99 4.29
C TRP A 63 -14.55 11.28 4.60
N SER A 64 -14.46 10.78 5.82
CA SER A 64 -13.26 10.17 6.36
C SER A 64 -13.67 9.11 7.38
N ALA A 65 -13.43 7.86 7.07
CA ALA A 65 -13.78 6.74 7.93
C ALA A 65 -13.14 6.87 9.32
N ALA A 66 -13.93 6.72 10.37
CA ALA A 66 -13.41 6.60 11.71
C ALA A 66 -12.67 5.26 11.90
N PRO A 67 -11.79 5.13 12.91
CA PRO A 67 -11.16 3.84 13.18
C PRO A 67 -12.20 2.71 13.27
N ASP A 68 -11.91 1.60 12.60
CA ASP A 68 -12.74 0.40 12.53
C ASP A 68 -14.17 0.61 11.99
N GLU A 69 -14.46 1.73 11.33
CA GLU A 69 -15.82 2.04 10.85
C GLU A 69 -16.38 1.00 9.88
N LYS A 70 -15.52 0.35 9.12
CA LYS A 70 -15.91 -0.65 8.10
C LYS A 70 -15.68 -2.10 8.54
N LYS A 71 -15.62 -2.37 9.84
CA LYS A 71 -15.32 -3.70 10.41
C LYS A 71 -16.32 -4.80 10.06
N ASP A 72 -17.51 -4.43 9.61
CA ASP A 72 -18.57 -5.37 9.22
C ASP A 72 -18.56 -5.69 7.71
N PHE A 73 -17.52 -5.21 6.98
CA PHE A 73 -17.31 -5.42 5.55
C PHE A 73 -15.96 -6.11 5.30
N GLY A 74 -15.81 -6.76 4.15
CA GLY A 74 -14.65 -7.55 3.74
C GLY A 74 -13.33 -6.80 3.51
N LEU A 75 -13.29 -5.51 3.77
CA LEU A 75 -12.18 -4.61 3.47
C LEU A 75 -10.94 -4.79 4.38
N TYR A 76 -11.08 -5.32 5.62
CA TYR A 76 -9.98 -5.30 6.59
C TYR A 76 -9.18 -6.60 6.69
N ASP A 77 -9.69 -7.69 6.15
CA ASP A 77 -8.94 -8.93 6.01
C ASP A 77 -8.23 -9.06 4.65
N ASP A 78 -8.59 -8.20 3.69
CA ASP A 78 -7.91 -8.07 2.41
C ASP A 78 -6.44 -7.66 2.56
N ALA A 79 -5.63 -8.13 1.62
CA ALA A 79 -4.25 -7.74 1.51
C ALA A 79 -3.80 -7.53 0.06
N ILE A 80 -2.84 -6.63 -0.12
CA ILE A 80 -2.15 -6.46 -1.40
C ILE A 80 -0.66 -6.70 -1.21
N THR A 81 -0.04 -7.35 -2.18
CA THR A 81 1.40 -7.62 -2.16
C THR A 81 2.05 -7.08 -3.42
N PHE A 82 3.05 -6.22 -3.24
CA PHE A 82 3.94 -5.79 -4.31
C PHE A 82 5.24 -6.58 -4.24
N PHE A 83 5.70 -7.06 -5.40
CA PHE A 83 6.96 -7.80 -5.53
C PHE A 83 7.98 -6.98 -6.31
N PRO A 84 9.29 -7.11 -6.01
CA PRO A 84 10.35 -6.35 -6.68
C PRO A 84 10.45 -6.56 -8.20
N ASP A 85 9.87 -7.63 -8.72
CA ASP A 85 9.85 -7.99 -10.14
C ASP A 85 8.66 -7.41 -10.92
N GLY A 86 7.81 -6.61 -10.26
CA GLY A 86 6.61 -6.01 -10.86
C GLY A 86 5.36 -6.89 -10.79
N LYS A 87 5.42 -8.05 -10.12
CA LYS A 87 4.25 -8.86 -9.81
C LYS A 87 3.44 -8.17 -8.71
N TYR A 88 2.11 -8.26 -8.82
CA TYR A 88 1.13 -7.81 -7.83
C TYR A 88 0.20 -8.95 -7.46
N VAL A 89 -0.20 -9.04 -6.20
CA VAL A 89 -1.19 -10.00 -5.72
C VAL A 89 -2.20 -9.24 -4.86
N TYR A 90 -3.48 -9.44 -5.16
CA TYR A 90 -4.61 -9.13 -4.29
C TYR A 90 -5.09 -10.42 -3.65
N ASP A 91 -5.19 -10.43 -2.34
CA ASP A 91 -5.69 -11.50 -1.49
C ASP A 91 -7.01 -11.01 -0.87
N SER A 92 -8.12 -11.66 -1.19
CA SER A 92 -9.48 -11.32 -0.76
C SER A 92 -9.80 -11.77 0.66
N GLY A 93 -8.78 -12.09 1.45
CA GLY A 93 -8.94 -12.46 2.84
C GLY A 93 -9.64 -13.78 3.11
N GLU A 94 -10.12 -13.95 4.33
CA GLU A 94 -10.81 -15.17 4.76
C GLU A 94 -12.25 -15.24 4.25
N ASP A 95 -12.86 -14.09 3.99
CA ASP A 95 -14.26 -14.01 3.58
C ASP A 95 -14.48 -14.10 2.06
N GLY A 96 -13.41 -13.98 1.25
CA GLY A 96 -13.45 -14.09 -0.20
C GLY A 96 -14.22 -12.97 -0.87
N LYS A 97 -14.22 -11.78 -0.28
CA LYS A 97 -14.97 -10.63 -0.76
C LYS A 97 -14.09 -9.44 -1.07
N MET A 98 -14.65 -8.47 -1.72
CA MET A 98 -14.06 -7.15 -2.00
C MET A 98 -15.10 -6.07 -1.75
N TYR A 99 -14.70 -4.99 -1.09
CA TYR A 99 -15.57 -3.85 -0.82
C TYR A 99 -15.55 -2.85 -1.99
N ILE A 100 -16.71 -2.49 -2.50
CA ILE A 100 -16.86 -1.58 -3.64
C ILE A 100 -17.83 -0.45 -3.35
N ASN A 101 -17.58 0.70 -3.98
CA ASN A 101 -18.49 1.83 -3.95
C ASN A 101 -19.80 1.50 -4.69
N TRP A 102 -20.91 1.99 -4.16
CA TRP A 102 -22.25 1.83 -4.74
C TRP A 102 -22.37 2.31 -6.20
N GLY A 103 -21.50 3.23 -6.63
CA GLY A 103 -21.45 3.76 -7.99
C GLY A 103 -20.70 2.88 -8.99
N VAL A 104 -20.09 1.77 -8.56
CA VAL A 104 -19.41 0.82 -9.45
C VAL A 104 -20.46 -0.01 -10.19
N THR A 105 -20.37 -0.05 -11.52
CA THR A 105 -21.41 -0.69 -12.37
C THR A 105 -20.90 -1.87 -13.19
N VAL A 106 -19.58 -2.02 -13.32
CA VAL A 106 -18.95 -2.99 -14.23
C VAL A 106 -18.58 -4.31 -13.57
N ILE A 107 -18.65 -4.38 -12.23
CA ILE A 107 -18.37 -5.60 -11.46
C ILE A 107 -19.46 -5.84 -10.42
N GLY A 108 -19.78 -7.12 -10.20
CA GLY A 108 -20.76 -7.53 -9.20
C GLY A 108 -22.21 -7.10 -9.49
N PRO A 109 -23.11 -7.34 -8.56
CA PRO A 109 -24.44 -6.78 -8.61
C PRO A 109 -24.33 -5.28 -8.31
N ASN A 110 -24.58 -4.44 -9.31
CA ASN A 110 -24.59 -2.99 -9.14
C ASN A 110 -25.65 -2.58 -8.10
N PRO A 111 -25.25 -2.04 -6.93
CA PRO A 111 -26.22 -1.59 -5.94
C PRO A 111 -27.03 -0.39 -6.45
N GLY A 112 -26.46 0.47 -7.31
CA GLY A 112 -27.10 1.62 -7.91
C GLY A 112 -27.49 2.74 -6.95
N ALA A 113 -27.25 2.55 -5.66
CA ALA A 113 -27.51 3.49 -4.58
C ALA A 113 -26.74 3.08 -3.31
N GLU A 114 -26.45 4.06 -2.43
CA GLU A 114 -25.87 3.75 -1.12
C GLU A 114 -26.69 2.70 -0.34
N PRO A 115 -26.05 1.90 0.50
CA PRO A 115 -24.61 1.95 0.88
C PRO A 115 -23.70 1.21 -0.11
N ASP A 116 -22.38 1.40 0.07
CA ASP A 116 -21.34 0.54 -0.51
C ASP A 116 -21.55 -0.92 -0.07
N ILE A 117 -21.07 -1.87 -0.86
CA ILE A 117 -21.32 -3.29 -0.65
C ILE A 117 -20.06 -4.14 -0.80
N ASP A 118 -20.11 -5.34 -0.22
CA ASP A 118 -19.21 -6.44 -0.53
C ASP A 118 -19.70 -7.21 -1.75
N ILE A 119 -18.77 -7.65 -2.58
CA ILE A 119 -19.00 -8.59 -3.67
C ILE A 119 -18.05 -9.79 -3.53
N GLU A 120 -18.45 -10.95 -4.03
CA GLU A 120 -17.56 -12.11 -4.13
C GLU A 120 -16.39 -11.78 -5.05
N GLN A 121 -15.16 -11.99 -4.56
CA GLN A 121 -13.93 -11.75 -5.30
C GLN A 121 -12.89 -12.81 -4.93
N ALA A 122 -12.39 -13.50 -5.93
CA ALA A 122 -11.25 -14.40 -5.75
C ALA A 122 -9.95 -13.61 -5.71
N ASP A 123 -8.89 -14.22 -5.17
CA ASP A 123 -7.54 -13.71 -5.25
C ASP A 123 -7.13 -13.44 -6.70
N VAL A 124 -6.33 -12.40 -6.91
CA VAL A 124 -5.87 -12.00 -8.24
C VAL A 124 -4.36 -11.87 -8.26
N GLU A 125 -3.72 -12.60 -9.19
CA GLU A 125 -2.33 -12.34 -9.57
C GLU A 125 -2.32 -11.41 -10.79
N SER A 126 -1.53 -10.34 -10.71
CA SER A 126 -1.44 -9.30 -11.73
C SER A 126 -0.05 -8.67 -11.76
N THR A 127 0.06 -7.52 -12.38
CA THR A 127 1.29 -6.74 -12.47
C THR A 127 1.06 -5.28 -12.13
N TYR A 128 2.14 -4.62 -11.72
CA TYR A 128 2.14 -3.18 -11.47
C TYR A 128 3.39 -2.52 -12.07
N VAL A 129 3.29 -1.22 -12.26
CA VAL A 129 4.42 -0.32 -12.52
C VAL A 129 4.42 0.76 -11.45
N PHE A 130 5.58 1.06 -10.90
CA PHE A 130 5.78 2.16 -9.97
C PHE A 130 6.93 3.05 -10.46
N ASP A 131 6.69 4.34 -10.60
CA ASP A 131 7.68 5.32 -11.07
C ASP A 131 8.29 6.17 -9.95
N GLY A 132 7.97 5.84 -8.69
CA GLY A 132 8.38 6.58 -7.49
C GLY A 132 7.29 7.51 -6.94
N GLU A 133 6.28 7.82 -7.73
CA GLU A 133 5.16 8.70 -7.36
C GLU A 133 3.79 8.06 -7.63
N THR A 134 3.71 7.20 -8.64
CA THR A 134 2.43 6.63 -9.11
C THR A 134 2.53 5.12 -9.24
N ILE A 135 1.57 4.42 -8.65
CA ILE A 135 1.35 2.97 -8.83
C ILE A 135 0.28 2.81 -9.91
N THR A 136 0.62 2.11 -10.99
CA THR A 136 -0.33 1.71 -12.03
C THR A 136 -0.45 0.19 -12.03
N LEU A 137 -1.65 -0.34 -11.76
CA LEU A 137 -1.94 -1.76 -11.89
C LEU A 137 -2.37 -2.08 -13.31
N ALA A 138 -2.28 -3.34 -13.72
CA ALA A 138 -2.92 -3.79 -14.96
C ALA A 138 -4.44 -3.55 -14.91
N ALA A 139 -5.05 -3.34 -16.06
CA ALA A 139 -6.49 -3.06 -16.13
C ALA A 139 -7.33 -4.16 -15.47
N ASN A 140 -8.40 -3.77 -14.82
CA ASN A 140 -9.32 -4.65 -14.08
C ASN A 140 -8.65 -5.44 -12.94
N THR A 141 -7.61 -4.86 -12.34
CA THR A 141 -6.94 -5.42 -11.16
C THR A 141 -7.51 -4.75 -9.91
N PRO A 142 -8.00 -5.53 -8.92
CA PRO A 142 -8.55 -4.98 -7.69
C PRO A 142 -7.47 -4.31 -6.83
N MET A 143 -7.89 -3.28 -6.11
CA MET A 143 -7.30 -2.77 -4.88
C MET A 143 -8.25 -3.14 -3.75
N VAL A 144 -7.87 -3.02 -2.49
CA VAL A 144 -8.69 -3.34 -1.31
C VAL A 144 -10.07 -2.64 -1.32
N TYR A 145 -10.17 -1.50 -1.99
CA TYR A 145 -11.43 -0.81 -2.24
C TYR A 145 -11.49 -0.30 -3.68
N VAL A 146 -12.61 -0.50 -4.35
CA VAL A 146 -12.84 -0.01 -5.71
C VAL A 146 -13.86 1.13 -5.69
N PRO A 147 -13.40 2.38 -5.87
CA PRO A 147 -14.26 3.57 -5.75
C PRO A 147 -15.12 3.86 -6.99
N SER A 148 -14.77 3.33 -8.17
CA SER A 148 -15.47 3.66 -9.43
C SER A 148 -15.11 2.72 -10.57
N ASP A 149 -15.92 2.75 -11.63
CA ASP A 149 -15.64 2.05 -12.88
C ASP A 149 -14.34 2.51 -13.54
N LEU A 150 -14.00 3.80 -13.41
CA LEU A 150 -12.74 4.35 -13.94
C LEU A 150 -11.54 3.72 -13.24
N VAL A 151 -11.55 3.70 -11.90
CA VAL A 151 -10.46 3.12 -11.12
C VAL A 151 -10.36 1.61 -11.33
N TRP A 152 -11.46 0.91 -11.53
CA TRP A 152 -11.44 -0.49 -11.94
C TRP A 152 -10.78 -0.70 -13.31
N GLY A 153 -11.22 0.06 -14.32
CA GLY A 153 -10.72 -0.08 -15.70
C GLY A 153 -9.28 0.39 -15.89
N THR A 154 -8.87 1.40 -15.13
CA THR A 154 -7.54 2.02 -15.20
C THR A 154 -7.07 2.33 -13.78
N PRO A 155 -6.57 1.32 -13.05
CA PRO A 155 -6.22 1.49 -11.64
C PRO A 155 -4.88 2.25 -11.49
N VAL A 156 -5.00 3.56 -11.32
CA VAL A 156 -3.86 4.48 -11.12
C VAL A 156 -4.00 5.14 -9.75
N PHE A 157 -2.94 5.06 -8.95
CA PHE A 157 -2.90 5.55 -7.58
C PHE A 157 -1.68 6.44 -7.36
N HIS A 158 -1.91 7.69 -6.99
CA HIS A 158 -0.85 8.61 -6.58
C HIS A 158 -0.40 8.31 -5.17
N VAL A 159 0.90 8.10 -4.99
CA VAL A 159 1.51 7.83 -3.67
C VAL A 159 1.81 9.16 -3.00
N THR A 160 1.07 9.48 -1.95
CA THR A 160 1.25 10.73 -1.18
C THR A 160 2.12 10.54 0.05
N SER A 161 2.29 9.30 0.52
CA SER A 161 3.24 8.94 1.58
C SER A 161 3.68 7.50 1.42
N LEU A 162 4.98 7.25 1.55
CA LEU A 162 5.55 5.91 1.52
C LEU A 162 6.72 5.83 2.51
N THR A 163 6.59 4.95 3.48
CA THR A 163 7.60 4.65 4.50
C THR A 163 7.81 3.14 4.62
N GLU A 164 8.63 2.70 5.55
CA GLU A 164 8.78 1.26 5.83
C GLU A 164 7.47 0.61 6.31
N THR A 165 6.59 1.37 6.95
CA THR A 165 5.38 0.83 7.60
C THR A 165 4.07 1.41 7.09
N THR A 166 4.10 2.49 6.31
CA THR A 166 2.89 3.20 5.86
C THR A 166 2.95 3.47 4.37
N LEU A 167 1.85 3.18 3.68
CA LEU A 167 1.59 3.57 2.30
C LEU A 167 0.27 4.34 2.26
N VAL A 168 0.29 5.57 1.73
CA VAL A 168 -0.92 6.36 1.48
C VAL A 168 -1.03 6.59 0.00
N VAL A 169 -2.18 6.21 -0.57
CA VAL A 169 -2.48 6.40 -1.97
C VAL A 169 -3.75 7.20 -2.17
N VAL A 170 -3.81 7.92 -3.28
CA VAL A 170 -4.99 8.66 -3.73
C VAL A 170 -5.35 8.21 -5.14
N ALA A 171 -6.59 7.76 -5.33
CA ALA A 171 -7.16 7.49 -6.64
C ALA A 171 -7.99 8.69 -7.10
N GLU A 172 -7.74 9.14 -8.32
CA GLU A 172 -8.56 10.17 -8.97
C GLU A 172 -9.78 9.53 -9.61
N ASN A 173 -10.94 10.09 -9.31
CA ASN A 173 -12.19 9.80 -9.99
C ASN A 173 -12.86 11.13 -10.35
N PRO A 174 -13.42 11.33 -11.55
CA PRO A 174 -14.04 12.59 -11.92
C PRO A 174 -15.03 13.10 -10.87
N GLY A 175 -14.71 14.25 -10.27
CA GLY A 175 -15.50 14.89 -9.21
C GLY A 175 -15.29 14.35 -7.79
N CYS A 176 -14.36 13.42 -7.58
CA CYS A 176 -14.03 12.88 -6.27
C CYS A 176 -12.63 12.25 -6.28
N TYR A 177 -11.89 12.44 -5.20
CA TYR A 177 -10.60 11.80 -4.95
C TYR A 177 -10.75 10.85 -3.76
N TRP A 178 -10.17 9.66 -3.86
CA TRP A 178 -10.30 8.64 -2.83
C TRP A 178 -8.95 8.32 -2.22
N GLN A 179 -8.86 8.51 -0.92
CA GLN A 179 -7.68 8.17 -0.12
C GLN A 179 -7.81 6.78 0.47
N MET A 180 -6.70 6.04 0.45
CA MET A 180 -6.53 4.78 1.18
C MET A 180 -5.20 4.83 1.95
N ILE A 181 -5.23 4.43 3.22
CA ILE A 181 -4.05 4.34 4.08
C ILE A 181 -3.83 2.87 4.45
N PHE A 182 -2.64 2.39 4.12
CA PHE A 182 -2.21 1.02 4.39
C PHE A 182 -1.08 1.01 5.40
N LYS A 183 -1.00 -0.08 6.15
CA LYS A 183 0.18 -0.45 6.94
C LYS A 183 0.82 -1.70 6.38
N ALA A 184 2.16 -1.79 6.50
CA ALA A 184 2.87 -3.02 6.19
C ALA A 184 2.41 -4.11 7.18
N ARG A 185 2.04 -5.29 6.64
CA ARG A 185 1.80 -6.48 7.47
C ARG A 185 3.16 -6.99 7.93
N ASP A 186 3.37 -7.16 9.24
CA ASP A 186 4.56 -7.80 9.76
C ASP A 186 4.62 -9.24 9.21
N ILE A 187 5.59 -9.50 8.33
CA ILE A 187 5.90 -10.86 7.92
C ILE A 187 6.57 -11.49 9.12
N LYS A 188 5.80 -12.23 9.93
CA LYS A 188 6.36 -13.02 11.02
C LYS A 188 7.35 -13.99 10.38
N ALA A 189 8.65 -13.83 10.67
CA ALA A 189 9.66 -14.75 10.19
C ALA A 189 9.20 -16.19 10.50
N PRO A 190 9.35 -17.14 9.55
CA PRO A 190 8.99 -18.52 9.83
C PRO A 190 9.68 -18.95 11.10
N ALA A 191 8.92 -19.51 12.05
CA ALA A 191 9.49 -20.06 13.27
C ALA A 191 10.48 -21.15 12.86
N GLY A 192 11.78 -20.86 13.12
CA GLY A 192 12.89 -21.77 12.86
C GLY A 192 12.85 -23.01 13.75
#